data_164525cc441af8b19f6241773e40dba3
#
_entry.id   164525cc441af8b19f6241773e40dba3
#
_cell.length_a   1.000
_cell.length_b   1.000
_cell.length_c   1.000
_cell.angle_alpha   90.00
_cell.angle_beta   90.00
_cell.angle_gamma   90.00
#
_symmetry.space_group_name_H-M   'P 1'
#
loop_
_entity.id
_entity.type
_entity.pdbx_description
1 polymer ?
#
loop_
_entity_poly.entity_id
_entity_poly.type
_entity_poly.pdbx_seq_one_letter_code
_entity_poly.pdbx_strand_id
1 'polypeptide(L)'
;MIIWLASYPKSGNTWLRLFISSILFSSDGNANFKDIKKIDQYPRRKYFDSLISNFEDIHEIKKNWITSQDLINLDNKIKILKTHHMHCKVDNYSFTNDDNTLGAIYIVRDTRNVITSIMHHFHKSSYKEAKEFIFEENKWIGMKKDKDKMLTIIGSWKTNYLSWKKIEKNFLLIKYENLLSNPKNEFNKIVQYLQKLMNIEIDKNKIEKAINSTSFENLSELETKNGFEESVFDKKTGKNKKFFNLGPKNDWRKLLDNETINQIEEKFNSEMKELGYLN
;
A
#
# COMPACT_ATOMS: atom_id res chain seq x y z
N MET A 1 -6.27 10.18 -15.84
CA MET A 1 -7.03 9.53 -14.74
C MET A 1 -6.11 8.65 -13.91
N ILE A 2 -6.47 8.36 -12.66
CA ILE A 2 -5.63 7.64 -11.69
C ILE A 2 -6.15 6.21 -11.48
N ILE A 3 -5.25 5.23 -11.53
CA ILE A 3 -5.44 3.89 -10.97
C ILE A 3 -4.79 3.90 -9.59
N TRP A 4 -5.59 3.73 -8.57
CA TRP A 4 -5.12 3.70 -7.19
C TRP A 4 -4.54 2.34 -6.83
N LEU A 5 -3.32 2.33 -6.28
CA LEU A 5 -2.73 1.17 -5.64
C LEU A 5 -2.82 1.35 -4.13
N ALA A 6 -3.96 0.93 -3.60
CA ALA A 6 -4.36 1.21 -2.23
C ALA A 6 -4.12 0.03 -1.29
N SER A 7 -3.87 0.32 -0.04
CA SER A 7 -3.75 -0.69 1.02
C SER A 7 -3.69 -0.07 2.40
N TYR A 8 -4.05 -0.82 3.43
CA TYR A 8 -3.57 -0.52 4.77
C TYR A 8 -2.02 -0.68 4.83
N PRO A 9 -1.30 0.11 5.65
CA PRO A 9 0.14 -0.04 5.79
C PRO A 9 0.55 -1.49 6.10
N LYS A 10 1.67 -1.96 5.53
CA LYS A 10 2.27 -3.29 5.74
C LYS A 10 1.48 -4.48 5.16
N SER A 11 0.54 -4.22 4.26
CA SER A 11 -0.25 -5.26 3.58
C SER A 11 0.37 -5.79 2.28
N GLY A 12 1.58 -5.37 1.89
CA GLY A 12 2.26 -5.87 0.68
C GLY A 12 2.28 -4.89 -0.50
N ASN A 13 1.90 -3.63 -0.31
CA ASN A 13 1.86 -2.61 -1.36
C ASN A 13 3.20 -2.48 -2.12
N THR A 14 4.34 -2.51 -1.42
CA THR A 14 5.67 -2.41 -2.03
C THR A 14 5.97 -3.59 -2.96
N TRP A 15 5.57 -4.81 -2.60
CA TRP A 15 5.70 -5.97 -3.48
C TRP A 15 4.91 -5.79 -4.77
N LEU A 16 3.66 -5.37 -4.63
CA LEU A 16 2.78 -5.11 -5.76
C LEU A 16 3.31 -3.98 -6.67
N ARG A 17 3.83 -2.90 -6.06
CA ARG A 17 4.48 -1.80 -6.81
C ARG A 17 5.70 -2.26 -7.59
N LEU A 18 6.54 -3.10 -6.99
CA LEU A 18 7.73 -3.65 -7.67
C LEU A 18 7.31 -4.50 -8.86
N PHE A 19 6.32 -5.38 -8.71
CA PHE A 19 5.80 -6.15 -9.83
C PHE A 19 5.26 -5.25 -10.95
N ILE A 20 4.35 -4.32 -10.61
CA ILE A 20 3.74 -3.42 -11.60
C ILE A 20 4.80 -2.54 -12.26
N SER A 21 5.77 -2.02 -11.51
CA SER A 21 6.85 -1.22 -12.10
C SER A 21 7.74 -2.05 -13.02
N SER A 22 7.97 -3.33 -12.72
CA SER A 22 8.75 -4.23 -13.57
C SER A 22 8.07 -4.50 -14.91
N ILE A 23 6.75 -4.75 -14.92
CA ILE A 23 6.04 -5.01 -16.16
C ILE A 23 5.81 -3.76 -17.01
N LEU A 24 5.66 -2.58 -16.41
CA LEU A 24 5.35 -1.35 -17.14
C LEU A 24 6.59 -0.52 -17.51
N PHE A 25 7.59 -0.48 -16.64
CA PHE A 25 8.65 0.51 -16.75
C PHE A 25 10.06 -0.07 -16.90
N SER A 26 10.29 -1.34 -16.53
CA SER A 26 11.56 -2.01 -16.81
C SER A 26 11.67 -2.35 -18.30
N SER A 27 12.86 -2.30 -18.84
CA SER A 27 13.12 -2.69 -20.24
C SER A 27 12.97 -4.20 -20.45
N ASP A 28 13.36 -5.00 -19.46
CA ASP A 28 13.49 -6.45 -19.53
C ASP A 28 12.52 -7.24 -18.62
N GLY A 29 11.73 -6.54 -17.80
CA GLY A 29 10.81 -7.15 -16.83
C GLY A 29 11.43 -7.44 -15.47
N ASN A 30 12.73 -7.26 -15.27
CA ASN A 30 13.34 -7.50 -13.96
C ASN A 30 13.05 -6.37 -12.97
N ALA A 31 12.86 -6.76 -11.71
CA ALA A 31 12.64 -5.82 -10.64
C ALA A 31 13.90 -5.00 -10.33
N ASN A 32 13.69 -3.71 -10.17
CA ASN A 32 14.72 -2.82 -9.64
C ASN A 32 14.08 -1.72 -8.77
N PHE A 33 14.83 -1.22 -7.80
CA PHE A 33 14.31 -0.19 -6.88
C PHE A 33 14.26 1.22 -7.47
N LYS A 34 14.79 1.44 -8.67
CA LYS A 34 14.70 2.74 -9.35
C LYS A 34 13.31 2.92 -9.98
N ASP A 35 12.80 1.87 -10.63
CA ASP A 35 11.52 1.94 -11.34
C ASP A 35 10.31 2.02 -10.41
N ILE A 36 10.41 1.56 -9.16
CA ILE A 36 9.33 1.70 -8.18
C ILE A 36 8.92 3.16 -7.94
N LYS A 37 9.85 4.10 -8.13
CA LYS A 37 9.61 5.54 -7.99
C LYS A 37 8.66 6.11 -9.06
N LYS A 38 8.48 5.40 -10.17
CA LYS A 38 7.52 5.77 -11.23
C LYS A 38 6.07 5.55 -10.81
N ILE A 39 5.84 4.71 -9.78
CA ILE A 39 4.56 4.60 -9.07
C ILE A 39 4.68 5.41 -7.79
N ASP A 40 4.38 6.69 -7.88
CA ASP A 40 4.57 7.62 -6.77
C ASP A 40 3.47 7.48 -5.70
N GLN A 41 3.75 8.01 -4.51
CA GLN A 41 2.80 8.04 -3.40
C GLN A 41 1.91 9.28 -3.49
N TYR A 42 0.63 9.12 -3.16
CA TYR A 42 -0.30 10.23 -2.94
C TYR A 42 -1.01 10.04 -1.57
N PRO A 43 -1.21 11.10 -0.78
CA PRO A 43 -0.75 12.48 -1.01
C PRO A 43 0.76 12.62 -0.80
N ARG A 44 1.36 13.56 -1.51
CA ARG A 44 2.76 13.95 -1.40
C ARG A 44 2.89 15.45 -1.66
N ARG A 45 3.79 16.12 -0.95
CA ARG A 45 3.93 17.58 -0.96
C ARG A 45 3.96 18.18 -2.38
N LYS A 46 4.76 17.63 -3.27
CA LYS A 46 4.92 18.14 -4.65
C LYS A 46 3.60 18.27 -5.45
N TYR A 47 2.55 17.55 -5.07
CA TYR A 47 1.24 17.67 -5.72
C TYR A 47 0.38 18.81 -5.17
N PHE A 48 0.87 19.46 -4.12
CA PHE A 48 0.16 20.54 -3.41
C PHE A 48 0.97 21.84 -3.35
N ASP A 49 2.22 21.87 -3.85
CA ASP A 49 3.13 23.01 -3.74
C ASP A 49 2.54 24.32 -4.31
N SER A 50 1.71 24.22 -5.36
CA SER A 50 1.03 25.39 -5.97
C SER A 50 -0.34 25.70 -5.36
N LEU A 51 -0.84 24.88 -4.44
CA LEU A 51 -2.22 24.94 -3.94
C LEU A 51 -2.32 25.40 -2.50
N ILE A 52 -1.33 25.06 -1.66
CA ILE A 52 -1.35 25.32 -0.22
C ILE A 52 -0.02 25.87 0.26
N SER A 53 -0.08 26.65 1.33
CA SER A 53 1.11 27.20 2.00
C SER A 53 1.47 26.43 3.27
N ASN A 54 0.48 25.85 3.95
CA ASN A 54 0.68 25.09 5.19
C ASN A 54 0.39 23.60 4.99
N PHE A 55 1.47 22.82 4.82
CA PHE A 55 1.41 21.38 4.61
C PHE A 55 1.12 20.56 5.89
N GLU A 56 0.99 21.22 7.03
CA GLU A 56 0.59 20.63 8.31
C GLU A 56 -0.90 20.88 8.61
N ASP A 57 -1.56 21.77 7.87
CA ASP A 57 -2.98 22.06 8.05
C ASP A 57 -3.85 21.10 7.23
N ILE A 58 -4.51 20.18 7.93
CA ILE A 58 -5.44 19.25 7.30
C ILE A 58 -6.62 19.94 6.61
N HIS A 59 -7.04 21.12 7.10
CA HIS A 59 -8.15 21.85 6.47
C HIS A 59 -7.76 22.37 5.08
N GLU A 60 -6.53 22.82 4.90
CA GLU A 60 -6.01 23.20 3.59
C GLU A 60 -5.80 21.96 2.69
N ILE A 61 -5.22 20.91 3.25
CA ILE A 61 -4.93 19.67 2.49
C ILE A 61 -6.21 19.06 1.93
N LYS A 62 -7.23 18.83 2.77
CA LYS A 62 -8.47 18.16 2.33
C LYS A 62 -9.26 18.97 1.30
N LYS A 63 -9.26 20.30 1.41
CA LYS A 63 -9.91 21.19 0.43
C LYS A 63 -9.30 21.04 -0.96
N ASN A 64 -8.03 20.68 -1.03
CA ASN A 64 -7.27 20.61 -2.26
C ASN A 64 -7.01 19.19 -2.76
N TRP A 65 -7.60 18.14 -2.16
CA TRP A 65 -7.44 16.77 -2.64
C TRP A 65 -7.87 16.61 -4.10
N ILE A 66 -9.07 17.07 -4.47
CA ILE A 66 -9.58 16.96 -5.84
C ILE A 66 -8.76 17.86 -6.77
N THR A 67 -8.57 19.13 -6.44
CA THR A 67 -7.81 20.06 -7.28
C THR A 67 -6.40 19.55 -7.58
N SER A 68 -5.72 18.96 -6.59
CA SER A 68 -4.39 18.38 -6.83
C SER A 68 -4.42 17.19 -7.78
N GLN A 69 -5.49 16.39 -7.77
CA GLN A 69 -5.69 15.29 -8.71
C GLN A 69 -6.08 15.78 -10.10
N ASP A 70 -6.87 16.84 -10.20
CA ASP A 70 -7.17 17.50 -11.47
C ASP A 70 -5.87 17.96 -12.15
N LEU A 71 -4.96 18.59 -11.38
CA LEU A 71 -3.64 19.00 -11.89
C LEU A 71 -2.78 17.79 -12.31
N ILE A 72 -2.81 16.68 -11.56
CA ILE A 72 -2.14 15.44 -11.94
C ILE A 72 -2.67 14.94 -13.27
N ASN A 73 -3.95 15.08 -13.55
CA ASN A 73 -4.64 14.52 -14.71
C ASN A 73 -4.65 15.43 -15.96
N LEU A 74 -4.10 16.66 -15.89
CA LEU A 74 -4.09 17.62 -17.00
C LEU A 74 -3.47 17.09 -18.31
N ASP A 75 -2.52 16.18 -18.22
CA ASP A 75 -1.86 15.59 -19.39
C ASP A 75 -2.67 14.46 -20.06
N ASN A 76 -3.85 14.14 -19.54
CA ASN A 76 -4.74 13.08 -19.99
C ASN A 76 -4.13 11.65 -20.00
N LYS A 77 -2.99 11.45 -19.33
CA LYS A 77 -2.37 10.14 -19.22
C LYS A 77 -2.90 9.37 -18.00
N ILE A 78 -2.95 8.05 -18.13
CA ILE A 78 -3.26 7.18 -16.99
C ILE A 78 -2.02 7.11 -16.09
N LYS A 79 -2.23 7.33 -14.80
CA LYS A 79 -1.20 7.24 -13.77
C LYS A 79 -1.56 6.19 -12.73
N ILE A 80 -0.57 5.48 -12.23
CA ILE A 80 -0.74 4.58 -11.10
C ILE A 80 -0.12 5.28 -9.89
N LEU A 81 -0.92 5.52 -8.86
CA LEU A 81 -0.46 6.16 -7.63
C LEU A 81 -0.69 5.24 -6.42
N LYS A 82 0.35 5.08 -5.60
CA LYS A 82 0.26 4.38 -4.33
C LYS A 82 -0.42 5.24 -3.29
N THR A 83 -1.31 4.65 -2.50
CA THR A 83 -1.83 5.33 -1.31
C THR A 83 -2.08 4.36 -0.14
N HIS A 84 -1.98 4.91 1.09
CA HIS A 84 -2.49 4.31 2.32
C HIS A 84 -3.68 5.09 2.87
N HIS A 85 -4.03 6.20 2.21
CA HIS A 85 -5.19 7.02 2.60
C HIS A 85 -6.48 6.22 2.44
N MET A 86 -7.43 6.44 3.34
CA MET A 86 -8.79 5.91 3.18
C MET A 86 -9.47 6.57 1.98
N HIS A 87 -10.32 5.83 1.28
CA HIS A 87 -11.29 6.41 0.35
C HIS A 87 -12.46 6.98 1.14
N CYS A 88 -12.30 8.19 1.63
CA CYS A 88 -13.25 8.81 2.57
C CYS A 88 -13.62 10.23 2.17
N LYS A 89 -14.65 10.74 2.83
CA LYS A 89 -15.06 12.14 2.81
C LYS A 89 -14.85 12.70 4.20
N VAL A 90 -14.17 13.84 4.30
CA VAL A 90 -13.98 14.58 5.55
C VAL A 90 -14.66 15.93 5.40
N ASP A 91 -15.65 16.19 6.25
CA ASP A 91 -16.63 17.27 6.07
C ASP A 91 -17.28 17.14 4.67
N ASN A 92 -17.11 18.13 3.80
CA ASN A 92 -17.64 18.11 2.44
C ASN A 92 -16.60 17.76 1.37
N TYR A 93 -15.36 17.39 1.76
CA TYR A 93 -14.25 17.13 0.85
C TYR A 93 -13.99 15.64 0.70
N SER A 94 -14.15 15.12 -0.52
CA SER A 94 -13.84 13.74 -0.86
C SER A 94 -12.36 13.57 -1.15
N PHE A 95 -11.76 12.43 -0.72
CA PHE A 95 -10.37 12.12 -1.03
C PHE A 95 -10.12 12.03 -2.54
N THR A 96 -11.04 11.43 -3.28
CA THR A 96 -11.04 11.37 -4.74
C THR A 96 -12.47 11.32 -5.25
N ASN A 97 -12.67 11.42 -6.57
CA ASN A 97 -13.96 11.33 -7.26
C ASN A 97 -13.84 10.47 -8.52
N ASP A 98 -14.98 10.23 -9.19
CA ASP A 98 -15.04 9.41 -10.39
C ASP A 98 -14.33 10.04 -11.59
N ASP A 99 -14.28 11.37 -11.68
CA ASP A 99 -13.59 12.09 -12.76
C ASP A 99 -12.07 11.89 -12.69
N ASN A 100 -11.52 11.74 -11.49
CA ASN A 100 -10.10 11.53 -11.27
C ASN A 100 -9.71 10.05 -11.20
N THR A 101 -10.65 9.16 -10.85
CA THR A 101 -10.39 7.74 -10.60
C THR A 101 -10.79 6.86 -11.77
N LEU A 102 -9.85 6.16 -12.38
CA LEU A 102 -10.11 5.14 -13.39
C LEU A 102 -10.46 3.78 -12.74
N GLY A 103 -9.85 3.50 -11.59
CA GLY A 103 -10.08 2.28 -10.83
C GLY A 103 -9.12 2.14 -9.64
N ALA A 104 -9.24 1.03 -8.91
CA ALA A 104 -8.38 0.76 -7.77
C ALA A 104 -8.00 -0.72 -7.65
N ILE A 105 -6.74 -0.97 -7.34
CA ILE A 105 -6.23 -2.26 -6.86
C ILE A 105 -6.02 -2.10 -5.37
N TYR A 106 -6.76 -2.87 -4.56
CA TYR A 106 -6.59 -2.88 -3.11
C TYR A 106 -5.94 -4.18 -2.67
N ILE A 107 -4.77 -4.08 -2.02
CA ILE A 107 -4.14 -5.25 -1.42
C ILE A 107 -4.44 -5.30 0.08
N VAL A 108 -5.05 -6.42 0.49
CA VAL A 108 -5.36 -6.73 1.89
C VAL A 108 -4.46 -7.85 2.41
N ARG A 109 -4.22 -7.86 3.70
CA ARG A 109 -3.44 -8.89 4.40
C ARG A 109 -4.10 -9.23 5.73
N ASP A 110 -3.95 -10.48 6.17
CA ASP A 110 -4.39 -10.91 7.50
C ASP A 110 -3.87 -9.93 8.56
N THR A 111 -4.80 -9.32 9.26
CA THR A 111 -4.49 -8.24 10.21
C THR A 111 -3.57 -8.71 11.35
N ARG A 112 -3.60 -10.01 11.71
CA ARG A 112 -2.69 -10.62 12.68
C ARG A 112 -1.24 -10.58 12.21
N ASN A 113 -0.98 -10.80 10.90
CA ASN A 113 0.33 -10.62 10.28
C ASN A 113 0.69 -9.13 10.01
N VAL A 114 -0.31 -8.27 9.86
CA VAL A 114 -0.07 -6.81 9.76
C VAL A 114 0.51 -6.27 11.06
N ILE A 115 -0.01 -6.68 12.23
CA ILE A 115 0.49 -6.26 13.55
C ILE A 115 1.97 -6.57 13.73
N THR A 116 2.40 -7.79 13.40
CA THR A 116 3.80 -8.20 13.52
C THR A 116 4.72 -7.35 12.63
N SER A 117 4.23 -7.00 11.45
CA SER A 117 4.94 -6.14 10.50
C SER A 117 4.95 -4.66 10.92
N ILE A 118 3.88 -4.18 11.55
CA ILE A 118 3.78 -2.82 12.12
C ILE A 118 4.74 -2.64 13.27
N MET A 119 4.81 -3.61 14.20
CA MET A 119 5.74 -3.59 15.32
C MET A 119 7.18 -3.37 14.84
N HIS A 120 7.60 -4.12 13.82
CA HIS A 120 8.94 -3.99 13.24
C HIS A 120 9.16 -2.63 12.57
N HIS A 121 8.25 -2.19 11.70
CA HIS A 121 8.44 -1.02 10.84
C HIS A 121 8.26 0.31 11.57
N PHE A 122 7.28 0.40 12.46
CA PHE A 122 7.00 1.64 13.22
C PHE A 122 7.67 1.67 14.60
N HIS A 123 8.66 0.80 14.85
CA HIS A 123 9.41 0.74 16.11
C HIS A 123 8.52 0.68 17.35
N LYS A 124 7.41 -0.09 17.25
CA LYS A 124 6.56 -0.29 18.42
C LYS A 124 7.27 -1.15 19.46
N SER A 125 7.07 -0.86 20.74
CA SER A 125 7.73 -1.55 21.83
C SER A 125 7.10 -2.91 22.12
N SER A 126 5.82 -3.10 21.75
CA SER A 126 5.06 -4.32 22.00
C SER A 126 3.99 -4.57 20.94
N TYR A 127 3.49 -5.81 20.87
CA TYR A 127 2.32 -6.15 20.05
C TYR A 127 1.05 -5.44 20.52
N LYS A 128 0.93 -5.12 21.81
CA LYS A 128 -0.15 -4.29 22.34
C LYS A 128 -0.20 -2.91 21.66
N GLU A 129 0.92 -2.20 21.62
CA GLU A 129 0.98 -0.91 20.91
C GLU A 129 0.72 -1.04 19.40
N ALA A 130 1.20 -2.12 18.78
CA ALA A 130 0.94 -2.37 17.36
C ALA A 130 -0.54 -2.69 17.10
N LYS A 131 -1.21 -3.38 18.03
CA LYS A 131 -2.65 -3.64 18.00
C LYS A 131 -3.45 -2.32 18.14
N GLU A 132 -3.13 -1.49 19.11
CA GLU A 132 -3.77 -0.18 19.27
C GLU A 132 -3.64 0.67 18.00
N PHE A 133 -2.48 0.62 17.35
CA PHE A 133 -2.27 1.32 16.08
C PHE A 133 -3.26 0.91 15.00
N ILE A 134 -3.58 -0.39 14.86
CA ILE A 134 -4.51 -0.87 13.83
C ILE A 134 -5.99 -0.77 14.23
N PHE A 135 -6.28 -0.59 15.52
CA PHE A 135 -7.63 -0.44 16.06
C PHE A 135 -8.17 0.99 15.98
N GLU A 136 -7.27 1.97 15.92
CA GLU A 136 -7.61 3.39 15.95
C GLU A 136 -8.30 3.83 14.65
N GLU A 137 -9.60 4.14 14.75
CA GLU A 137 -10.43 4.44 13.58
C GLU A 137 -10.12 5.80 12.94
N ASN A 138 -9.60 6.74 13.73
CA ASN A 138 -9.20 8.07 13.28
C ASN A 138 -7.67 8.19 13.13
N LYS A 139 -7.00 7.10 12.74
CA LYS A 139 -5.55 7.07 12.64
C LYS A 139 -5.01 7.90 11.49
N TRP A 140 -4.02 8.73 11.81
CA TRP A 140 -3.24 9.51 10.87
C TRP A 140 -1.78 9.08 10.89
N ILE A 141 -1.14 9.17 9.73
CA ILE A 141 0.31 8.99 9.57
C ILE A 141 0.88 10.12 8.72
N GLY A 142 2.20 10.28 8.68
CA GLY A 142 2.86 11.28 7.83
C GLY A 142 3.07 12.62 8.53
N MET A 143 3.68 12.64 9.72
CA MET A 143 3.91 13.88 10.49
C MET A 143 5.32 14.45 10.37
N LYS A 144 5.37 15.78 10.45
CA LYS A 144 6.44 16.77 10.80
C LYS A 144 7.92 16.56 10.43
N LYS A 145 8.45 15.35 10.28
CA LYS A 145 9.91 15.14 10.11
C LYS A 145 10.34 14.79 8.68
N ASP A 146 9.41 14.41 7.83
CA ASP A 146 9.69 14.08 6.43
C ASP A 146 9.09 15.18 5.55
N LYS A 147 9.96 16.00 4.97
CA LYS A 147 9.55 17.16 4.18
C LYS A 147 8.68 16.83 2.96
N ASP A 148 8.70 15.58 2.53
CA ASP A 148 7.95 15.12 1.36
C ASP A 148 6.61 14.46 1.70
N LYS A 149 6.43 14.00 2.96
CA LYS A 149 5.20 13.31 3.38
C LYS A 149 4.16 14.29 3.87
N MET A 150 2.92 14.00 3.52
CA MET A 150 1.75 14.74 3.97
C MET A 150 0.90 13.90 4.93
N LEU A 151 0.08 14.59 5.73
CA LEU A 151 -0.90 13.95 6.58
C LEU A 151 -1.79 13.01 5.75
N THR A 152 -1.89 11.78 6.19
CA THR A 152 -2.60 10.70 5.52
C THR A 152 -3.53 10.03 6.51
N ILE A 153 -4.83 10.08 6.25
CA ILE A 153 -5.85 9.39 7.07
C ILE A 153 -5.83 7.92 6.68
N ILE A 154 -5.36 7.06 7.56
CA ILE A 154 -5.37 5.62 7.30
C ILE A 154 -6.52 4.88 8.00
N GLY A 155 -7.07 5.46 9.06
CA GLY A 155 -8.09 4.82 9.88
C GLY A 155 -7.61 3.53 10.55
N SER A 156 -8.55 2.69 10.98
CA SER A 156 -8.26 1.32 11.38
C SER A 156 -8.08 0.41 10.16
N TRP A 157 -7.55 -0.81 10.36
CA TRP A 157 -7.47 -1.80 9.28
C TRP A 157 -8.83 -2.03 8.60
N LYS A 158 -9.89 -2.19 9.41
CA LYS A 158 -11.27 -2.36 8.97
C LYS A 158 -11.77 -1.15 8.19
N THR A 159 -11.70 0.05 8.76
CA THR A 159 -12.27 1.25 8.14
C THR A 159 -11.53 1.60 6.84
N ASN A 160 -10.23 1.36 6.75
CA ASN A 160 -9.46 1.51 5.51
C ASN A 160 -9.97 0.56 4.43
N TYR A 161 -10.06 -0.74 4.72
CA TYR A 161 -10.55 -1.74 3.77
C TYR A 161 -11.96 -1.41 3.29
N LEU A 162 -12.90 -1.20 4.22
CA LEU A 162 -14.29 -0.92 3.89
C LEU A 162 -14.46 0.38 3.09
N SER A 163 -13.59 1.37 3.30
CA SER A 163 -13.64 2.62 2.55
C SER A 163 -13.35 2.42 1.06
N TRP A 164 -12.35 1.62 0.72
CA TRP A 164 -11.97 1.31 -0.66
C TRP A 164 -12.92 0.33 -1.33
N LYS A 165 -13.50 -0.60 -0.58
CA LYS A 165 -14.52 -1.53 -1.07
C LYS A 165 -15.77 -0.85 -1.64
N LYS A 166 -16.01 0.42 -1.26
CA LYS A 166 -17.12 1.24 -1.79
C LYS A 166 -16.92 1.68 -3.25
N ILE A 167 -15.75 1.50 -3.81
CA ILE A 167 -15.54 1.76 -5.25
C ILE A 167 -16.23 0.66 -6.04
N GLU A 168 -17.28 1.03 -6.77
CA GLU A 168 -18.07 0.10 -7.56
C GLU A 168 -17.44 -0.17 -8.92
N LYS A 169 -16.80 0.84 -9.51
CA LYS A 169 -16.22 0.76 -10.84
C LYS A 169 -14.76 0.40 -10.82
N ASN A 170 -14.42 -0.70 -11.52
CA ASN A 170 -13.02 -1.12 -11.68
C ASN A 170 -12.28 -1.29 -10.34
N PHE A 171 -12.84 -2.07 -9.43
CA PHE A 171 -12.19 -2.46 -8.17
C PHE A 171 -11.62 -3.87 -8.26
N LEU A 172 -10.32 -4.03 -7.95
CA LEU A 172 -9.64 -5.32 -7.88
C LEU A 172 -9.10 -5.54 -6.47
N LEU A 173 -9.63 -6.55 -5.77
CA LEU A 173 -9.14 -6.97 -4.46
C LEU A 173 -8.08 -8.06 -4.64
N ILE A 174 -6.91 -7.86 -4.03
CA ILE A 174 -5.80 -8.82 -3.97
C ILE A 174 -5.52 -9.18 -2.52
N LYS A 175 -5.46 -10.47 -2.21
CA LYS A 175 -5.03 -10.96 -0.89
C LYS A 175 -3.53 -11.27 -0.92
N TYR A 176 -2.80 -10.74 0.05
CA TYR A 176 -1.36 -10.97 0.20
C TYR A 176 -1.02 -12.47 0.30
N GLU A 177 -1.85 -13.21 1.01
CA GLU A 177 -1.70 -14.66 1.20
C GLU A 177 -1.84 -15.44 -0.10
N ASN A 178 -2.73 -14.98 -0.99
CA ASN A 178 -2.88 -15.59 -2.31
C ASN A 178 -1.67 -15.29 -3.20
N LEU A 179 -1.08 -14.09 -3.10
CA LEU A 179 0.18 -13.79 -3.78
C LEU A 179 1.32 -14.69 -3.31
N LEU A 180 1.35 -15.08 -2.03
CA LEU A 180 2.35 -16.01 -1.50
C LEU A 180 2.12 -17.44 -1.99
N SER A 181 0.87 -17.92 -1.98
CA SER A 181 0.53 -19.32 -2.30
C SER A 181 0.48 -19.57 -3.81
N ASN A 182 0.02 -18.62 -4.60
CA ASN A 182 -0.11 -18.73 -6.06
C ASN A 182 0.20 -17.42 -6.78
N PRO A 183 1.47 -16.98 -6.76
CA PRO A 183 1.88 -15.70 -7.31
C PRO A 183 1.52 -15.54 -8.80
N LYS A 184 1.70 -16.60 -9.60
CA LYS A 184 1.43 -16.55 -11.05
C LYS A 184 -0.03 -16.20 -11.33
N ASN A 185 -0.97 -16.83 -10.64
CA ASN A 185 -2.40 -16.57 -10.85
C ASN A 185 -2.79 -15.16 -10.38
N GLU A 186 -2.34 -14.74 -9.21
CA GLU A 186 -2.72 -13.43 -8.66
C GLU A 186 -2.08 -12.27 -9.44
N PHE A 187 -0.82 -12.40 -9.87
CA PHE A 187 -0.20 -11.39 -10.73
C PHE A 187 -0.85 -11.33 -12.11
N ASN A 188 -1.29 -12.46 -12.68
CA ASN A 188 -2.03 -12.45 -13.94
C ASN A 188 -3.37 -11.69 -13.84
N LYS A 189 -4.09 -11.76 -12.72
CA LYS A 189 -5.30 -10.92 -12.50
C LYS A 189 -4.97 -9.43 -12.59
N ILE A 190 -3.84 -9.02 -12.01
CA ILE A 190 -3.37 -7.63 -12.04
C ILE A 190 -2.99 -7.22 -13.46
N VAL A 191 -2.28 -8.09 -14.18
CA VAL A 191 -1.93 -7.85 -15.59
C VAL A 191 -3.18 -7.64 -16.43
N GLN A 192 -4.15 -8.55 -16.37
CA GLN A 192 -5.42 -8.45 -17.10
C GLN A 192 -6.18 -7.16 -16.74
N TYR A 193 -6.22 -6.80 -15.46
CA TYR A 193 -6.84 -5.58 -15.01
C TYR A 193 -6.17 -4.33 -15.60
N LEU A 194 -4.83 -4.26 -15.57
CA LEU A 194 -4.08 -3.13 -16.13
C LEU A 194 -4.19 -3.06 -17.64
N GLN A 195 -4.06 -4.20 -18.36
CA GLN A 195 -4.22 -4.27 -19.80
C GLN A 195 -5.59 -3.73 -20.24
N LYS A 196 -6.66 -4.16 -19.53
CA LYS A 196 -8.03 -3.69 -19.81
C LYS A 196 -8.17 -2.18 -19.59
N LEU A 197 -7.70 -1.64 -18.47
CA LEU A 197 -7.92 -0.22 -18.14
C LEU A 197 -7.00 0.73 -18.88
N MET A 198 -5.79 0.31 -19.18
CA MET A 198 -4.80 1.13 -19.86
C MET A 198 -4.82 0.93 -21.40
N ASN A 199 -5.58 -0.05 -21.88
CA ASN A 199 -5.62 -0.46 -23.29
C ASN A 199 -4.22 -0.73 -23.85
N ILE A 200 -3.44 -1.57 -23.15
CA ILE A 200 -2.06 -1.94 -23.51
C ILE A 200 -1.90 -3.46 -23.56
N GLU A 201 -0.92 -3.91 -24.32
CA GLU A 201 -0.43 -5.28 -24.24
C GLU A 201 0.88 -5.32 -23.46
N ILE A 202 1.05 -6.36 -22.64
CA ILE A 202 2.26 -6.59 -21.86
C ILE A 202 2.85 -7.93 -22.28
N ASP A 203 4.11 -7.93 -22.65
CA ASP A 203 4.84 -9.12 -23.13
C ASP A 203 4.87 -10.23 -22.06
N LYS A 204 4.58 -11.48 -22.48
CA LYS A 204 4.48 -12.63 -21.57
C LYS A 204 5.81 -12.96 -20.89
N ASN A 205 6.92 -12.84 -21.60
CA ASN A 205 8.24 -13.12 -21.04
C ASN A 205 8.59 -12.07 -19.98
N LYS A 206 8.17 -10.81 -20.23
CA LYS A 206 8.34 -9.73 -19.28
C LYS A 206 7.53 -9.96 -17.99
N ILE A 207 6.30 -10.49 -18.11
CA ILE A 207 5.47 -10.87 -16.96
C ILE A 207 6.14 -11.99 -16.15
N GLU A 208 6.62 -13.05 -16.81
CA GLU A 208 7.29 -14.16 -16.12
C GLU A 208 8.57 -13.71 -15.39
N LYS A 209 9.40 -12.88 -16.05
CA LYS A 209 10.58 -12.29 -15.41
C LYS A 209 10.21 -11.43 -14.21
N ALA A 210 9.15 -10.61 -14.31
CA ALA A 210 8.67 -9.79 -13.21
C ALA A 210 8.20 -10.63 -12.01
N ILE A 211 7.45 -11.72 -12.25
CA ILE A 211 7.02 -12.65 -11.20
C ILE A 211 8.24 -13.25 -10.48
N ASN A 212 9.21 -13.73 -11.24
CA ASN A 212 10.41 -14.37 -10.69
C ASN A 212 11.27 -13.37 -9.91
N SER A 213 11.59 -12.22 -10.53
CA SER A 213 12.49 -11.22 -9.93
C SER A 213 11.87 -10.49 -8.73
N THR A 214 10.55 -10.52 -8.58
CA THR A 214 9.85 -9.97 -7.40
C THR A 214 9.55 -11.02 -6.34
N SER A 215 10.09 -12.23 -6.40
CA SER A 215 10.01 -13.18 -5.28
C SER A 215 10.62 -12.57 -4.02
N PHE A 216 10.17 -13.03 -2.84
CA PHE A 216 10.69 -12.49 -1.58
C PHE A 216 12.20 -12.67 -1.45
N GLU A 217 12.71 -13.81 -1.86
CA GLU A 217 14.13 -14.16 -1.85
C GLU A 217 14.93 -13.17 -2.70
N ASN A 218 14.51 -12.98 -3.96
CA ASN A 218 15.19 -12.07 -4.90
C ASN A 218 15.12 -10.61 -4.44
N LEU A 219 13.99 -10.17 -3.88
CA LEU A 219 13.87 -8.81 -3.34
C LEU A 219 14.73 -8.60 -2.09
N SER A 220 14.82 -9.61 -1.21
CA SER A 220 15.69 -9.56 -0.03
C SER A 220 17.19 -9.54 -0.39
N GLU A 221 17.58 -10.27 -1.43
CA GLU A 221 18.94 -10.22 -2.00
C GLU A 221 19.21 -8.86 -2.65
N LEU A 222 18.28 -8.34 -3.42
CA LEU A 222 18.37 -7.03 -4.06
C LEU A 222 18.53 -5.91 -3.04
N GLU A 223 17.78 -5.97 -1.93
CA GLU A 223 17.92 -5.03 -0.80
C GLU A 223 19.30 -5.15 -0.15
N THR A 224 19.81 -6.37 0.02
CA THR A 224 21.12 -6.59 0.63
C THR A 224 22.26 -6.02 -0.25
N LYS A 225 22.10 -6.10 -1.57
CA LYS A 225 23.09 -5.63 -2.56
C LYS A 225 23.07 -4.11 -2.75
N ASN A 226 21.88 -3.53 -2.85
CA ASN A 226 21.72 -2.14 -3.33
C ASN A 226 21.16 -1.19 -2.24
N GLY A 227 20.78 -1.72 -1.06
CA GLY A 227 19.97 -0.99 -0.10
C GLY A 227 18.55 -0.78 -0.62
N PHE A 228 17.65 -0.29 0.23
CA PHE A 228 16.29 0.08 -0.16
C PHE A 228 15.82 1.33 0.60
N GLU A 229 15.34 2.35 -0.12
CA GLU A 229 15.00 3.65 0.49
C GLU A 229 13.81 3.59 1.48
N GLU A 230 12.92 2.59 1.34
CA GLU A 230 11.81 2.40 2.28
C GLU A 230 12.23 1.62 3.56
N SER A 231 13.52 1.23 3.66
CA SER A 231 14.11 0.65 4.88
C SER A 231 14.17 1.69 5.99
N VAL A 232 13.89 1.26 7.22
CA VAL A 232 13.78 2.17 8.35
C VAL A 232 15.09 2.19 9.13
N PHE A 233 15.65 3.38 9.38
CA PHE A 233 16.86 3.54 10.19
C PHE A 233 16.57 3.24 11.66
N ASP A 234 17.33 2.32 12.23
CA ASP A 234 17.26 1.99 13.64
C ASP A 234 18.33 2.77 14.43
N LYS A 235 17.86 3.75 15.20
CA LYS A 235 18.74 4.60 16.02
C LYS A 235 19.52 3.82 17.10
N LYS A 236 19.00 2.66 17.55
CA LYS A 236 19.65 1.86 18.59
C LYS A 236 20.85 1.10 18.03
N THR A 237 20.76 0.61 16.80
CA THR A 237 21.82 -0.17 16.17
C THR A 237 22.67 0.64 15.19
N GLY A 238 22.27 1.87 14.84
CA GLY A 238 22.93 2.71 13.85
C GLY A 238 22.85 2.18 12.42
N LYS A 239 21.95 1.22 12.14
CA LYS A 239 21.83 0.54 10.83
C LYS A 239 20.39 0.60 10.32
N ASN A 240 20.22 0.47 9.01
CA ASN A 240 18.90 0.28 8.44
C ASN A 240 18.37 -1.13 8.75
N LYS A 241 17.14 -1.23 9.24
CA LYS A 241 16.41 -2.50 9.35
C LYS A 241 16.00 -2.96 7.96
N LYS A 242 16.23 -4.23 7.67
CA LYS A 242 15.75 -4.81 6.40
C LYS A 242 14.25 -4.59 6.23
N PHE A 243 13.86 -4.08 5.08
CA PHE A 243 12.45 -3.94 4.70
C PHE A 243 11.82 -5.31 4.42
N PHE A 244 12.52 -6.13 3.61
CA PHE A 244 12.14 -7.53 3.34
C PHE A 244 12.68 -8.43 4.47
N ASN A 245 11.98 -8.38 5.64
CA ASN A 245 12.45 -9.04 6.87
C ASN A 245 11.94 -10.48 6.97
N LEU A 246 10.73 -10.69 7.48
CA LEU A 246 10.18 -12.04 7.69
C LEU A 246 9.55 -12.65 6.44
N GLY A 247 8.92 -11.83 5.56
CA GLY A 247 8.25 -12.31 4.36
C GLY A 247 7.30 -13.48 4.61
N PRO A 248 7.49 -14.63 3.90
CA PRO A 248 6.69 -15.83 4.10
C PRO A 248 6.81 -16.45 5.49
N LYS A 249 7.90 -16.15 6.23
CA LYS A 249 8.11 -16.63 7.62
C LYS A 249 7.34 -15.81 8.66
N ASN A 250 6.62 -14.77 8.25
CA ASN A 250 5.79 -14.00 9.17
C ASN A 250 4.52 -14.80 9.52
N ASP A 251 4.61 -15.58 10.57
CA ASP A 251 3.53 -16.42 11.08
C ASP A 251 3.06 -15.89 12.44
N TRP A 252 1.92 -15.24 12.44
CA TRP A 252 1.31 -14.66 13.63
C TRP A 252 1.05 -15.70 14.75
N ARG A 253 0.80 -16.98 14.38
CA ARG A 253 0.57 -18.06 15.35
C ARG A 253 1.76 -18.30 16.27
N LYS A 254 2.96 -17.99 15.79
CA LYS A 254 4.22 -18.13 16.54
C LYS A 254 4.62 -16.86 17.28
N LEU A 255 4.03 -15.73 16.93
CA LEU A 255 4.48 -14.42 17.36
C LEU A 255 3.52 -13.72 18.33
N LEU A 256 2.22 -13.98 18.21
CA LEU A 256 1.20 -13.33 19.02
C LEU A 256 0.72 -14.27 20.14
N ASP A 257 0.41 -13.68 21.30
CA ASP A 257 -0.29 -14.36 22.38
C ASP A 257 -1.80 -14.52 22.07
N ASN A 258 -2.45 -15.47 22.75
CA ASN A 258 -3.85 -15.78 22.54
C ASN A 258 -4.79 -14.60 22.85
N GLU A 259 -4.45 -13.79 23.85
CA GLU A 259 -5.26 -12.60 24.21
C GLU A 259 -5.26 -11.59 23.06
N THR A 260 -4.08 -11.28 22.52
CA THR A 260 -3.95 -10.39 21.35
C THR A 260 -4.71 -10.93 20.14
N ILE A 261 -4.61 -12.23 19.86
CA ILE A 261 -5.32 -12.89 18.75
C ILE A 261 -6.84 -12.73 18.91
N ASN A 262 -7.38 -13.10 20.09
CA ASN A 262 -8.81 -13.02 20.36
C ASN A 262 -9.35 -11.60 20.21
N GLN A 263 -8.65 -10.61 20.74
CA GLN A 263 -9.05 -9.20 20.62
C GLN A 263 -9.08 -8.70 19.17
N ILE A 264 -8.15 -9.16 18.32
CA ILE A 264 -8.13 -8.84 16.90
C ILE A 264 -9.32 -9.47 16.18
N GLU A 265 -9.53 -10.77 16.43
CA GLU A 265 -10.59 -11.56 15.79
C GLU A 265 -11.98 -11.07 16.20
N GLU A 266 -12.15 -10.65 17.44
CA GLU A 266 -13.37 -10.01 17.92
C GLU A 266 -13.60 -8.64 17.23
N LYS A 267 -12.60 -7.76 17.25
CA LYS A 267 -12.67 -6.39 16.69
C LYS A 267 -12.98 -6.37 15.20
N PHE A 268 -12.42 -7.33 14.44
CA PHE A 268 -12.50 -7.37 12.98
C PHE A 268 -13.23 -8.62 12.45
N ASN A 269 -14.07 -9.26 13.28
CA ASN A 269 -14.70 -10.54 13.00
C ASN A 269 -15.37 -10.60 11.63
N SER A 270 -16.23 -9.63 11.34
CA SER A 270 -17.00 -9.56 10.10
C SER A 270 -16.12 -9.51 8.86
N GLU A 271 -15.15 -8.61 8.85
CA GLU A 271 -14.26 -8.41 7.71
C GLU A 271 -13.26 -9.56 7.54
N MET A 272 -12.83 -10.15 8.65
CA MET A 272 -11.95 -11.31 8.61
C MET A 272 -12.67 -12.55 8.08
N LYS A 273 -13.96 -12.75 8.43
CA LYS A 273 -14.81 -13.80 7.86
C LYS A 273 -15.05 -13.56 6.37
N GLU A 274 -15.45 -12.36 5.99
CA GLU A 274 -15.66 -11.99 4.59
C GLU A 274 -14.42 -12.27 3.74
N LEU A 275 -13.24 -11.98 4.26
CA LEU A 275 -11.96 -12.20 3.59
C LEU A 275 -11.45 -13.65 3.71
N GLY A 276 -12.14 -14.51 4.45
CA GLY A 276 -11.73 -15.92 4.67
C GLY A 276 -10.48 -16.07 5.53
N TYR A 277 -10.26 -15.17 6.47
CA TYR A 277 -9.23 -15.28 7.52
C TYR A 277 -9.74 -15.93 8.79
N LEU A 278 -11.06 -15.98 8.97
CA LEU A 278 -11.80 -16.75 9.97
C LEU A 278 -12.84 -17.64 9.29
N ASN A 279 -13.17 -18.77 9.94
CA ASN A 279 -14.23 -19.68 9.54
C ASN A 279 -15.61 -19.15 9.95
#